data_32d3dbda90557c33583d30a6966858e7
#
_entry.id   32d3dbda90557c33583d30a6966858e7
#
_cell.length_a   1.000
_cell.length_b   1.000
_cell.length_c   1.000
_cell.angle_alpha   90.00
_cell.angle_beta   90.00
_cell.angle_gamma   90.00
#
_symmetry.space_group_name_H-M   'P 1'
#
loop_
_entity.id
_entity.type
_entity.pdbx_description
1 polymer ?
#
loop_
_entity_poly.entity_id
_entity_poly.type
_entity_poly.pdbx_seq_one_letter_code
_entity_poly.pdbx_strand_id
1 'polypeptide(L)'
;VQEYHLDGDTLKEDPKTTGHATYRRVTSVDGLKIEGSWSSWRKWDDSQVAPNWKSAPVISFTRDGHFVDRGAFMYNVTDPVGSTLAPRHPGAGTYEIRGYTLVLRYGDGRLEPHAFTGAMGNDPGKDAAVLFLGKVPFYRR
;
A
#
# COMPACT_ATOMS: atom_id res chain seq x y z
N VAL A 1 13.68 -29.48 3.70
CA VAL A 1 14.26 -28.13 3.87
C VAL A 1 14.21 -27.44 2.51
N GLN A 2 13.55 -26.31 2.44
CA GLN A 2 13.56 -25.48 1.26
C GLN A 2 14.89 -24.72 1.19
N GLU A 3 15.58 -24.84 0.08
CA GLU A 3 16.81 -24.09 -0.18
C GLU A 3 16.50 -22.91 -1.09
N TYR A 4 17.13 -21.78 -0.80
CA TYR A 4 16.96 -20.54 -1.55
C TYR A 4 18.32 -20.04 -2.02
N HIS A 5 18.37 -19.54 -3.24
CA HIS A 5 19.54 -18.91 -3.80
C HIS A 5 19.29 -17.43 -4.03
N LEU A 6 20.20 -16.59 -3.56
CA LEU A 6 20.17 -15.15 -3.80
C LEU A 6 20.95 -14.83 -5.07
N ASP A 7 20.26 -14.23 -6.04
CA ASP A 7 20.81 -13.78 -7.30
C ASP A 7 20.51 -12.28 -7.47
N GLY A 8 21.50 -11.44 -7.10
CA GLY A 8 21.30 -10.01 -7.01
C GLY A 8 20.20 -9.64 -6.02
N ASP A 9 19.14 -9.01 -6.51
CA ASP A 9 17.95 -8.65 -5.71
C ASP A 9 16.82 -9.68 -5.78
N THR A 10 17.10 -10.85 -6.34
CA THR A 10 16.11 -11.91 -6.53
C THR A 10 16.45 -13.10 -5.68
N LEU A 11 15.50 -13.53 -4.86
CA LEU A 11 15.56 -14.77 -4.10
C LEU A 11 14.80 -15.84 -4.88
N LYS A 12 15.49 -16.89 -5.31
CA LYS A 12 14.90 -18.01 -6.05
C LYS A 12 14.87 -19.24 -5.16
N GLU A 13 13.76 -19.94 -5.19
CA GLU A 13 13.64 -21.26 -4.56
C GLU A 13 14.34 -22.32 -5.42
N ASP A 14 14.96 -23.32 -4.79
CA ASP A 14 15.64 -24.39 -5.49
C ASP A 14 14.65 -25.13 -6.43
N PRO A 15 15.00 -25.35 -7.71
CA PRO A 15 14.14 -25.98 -8.70
C PRO A 15 13.78 -27.43 -8.41
N LYS A 16 14.35 -28.04 -7.38
CA LYS A 16 14.04 -29.43 -6.99
C LYS A 16 12.72 -29.57 -6.23
N THR A 17 12.12 -28.48 -5.79
CA THR A 17 10.82 -28.47 -5.11
C THR A 17 9.73 -28.07 -6.09
N THR A 18 8.58 -28.76 -6.04
CA THR A 18 7.40 -28.42 -6.84
C THR A 18 6.79 -27.12 -6.35
N GLY A 19 6.77 -26.12 -7.21
CA GLY A 19 6.20 -24.82 -6.90
C GLY A 19 7.26 -23.74 -6.72
N HIS A 20 7.93 -23.35 -7.80
CA HIS A 20 8.99 -22.34 -7.77
C HIS A 20 8.44 -20.95 -7.43
N ALA A 21 8.71 -20.46 -6.24
CA ALA A 21 8.47 -19.07 -5.90
C ALA A 21 9.74 -18.24 -6.17
N THR A 22 9.57 -17.14 -6.86
CA THR A 22 10.61 -16.14 -7.04
C THR A 22 10.22 -14.88 -6.27
N TYR A 23 11.09 -14.47 -5.37
CA TYR A 23 10.90 -13.28 -4.55
C TYR A 23 11.87 -12.21 -5.00
N ARG A 24 11.39 -11.03 -5.25
CA ARG A 24 12.22 -9.87 -5.57
C ARG A 24 12.31 -8.95 -4.37
N ARG A 25 13.51 -8.44 -4.10
CA ARG A 25 13.67 -7.38 -3.11
C ARG A 25 12.90 -6.15 -3.56
N VAL A 26 12.04 -5.63 -2.69
CA VAL A 26 11.35 -4.36 -2.95
C VAL A 26 12.30 -3.19 -2.73
N THR A 27 12.13 -2.13 -3.52
CA THR A 27 12.93 -0.93 -3.42
C THR A 27 12.55 -0.15 -2.16
N SER A 28 13.53 0.13 -1.31
CA SER A 28 13.37 1.06 -0.19
C SER A 28 13.38 2.49 -0.70
N VAL A 29 12.48 3.30 -0.20
CA VAL A 29 12.32 4.70 -0.62
C VAL A 29 12.29 5.63 0.58
N ASP A 30 13.27 5.46 1.44
CA ASP A 30 13.43 6.27 2.65
C ASP A 30 13.38 7.76 2.33
N GLY A 31 12.53 8.49 3.04
CA GLY A 31 12.35 9.94 2.85
C GLY A 31 11.56 10.33 1.60
N LEU A 32 11.02 9.37 0.81
CA LEU A 32 10.23 9.69 -0.38
C LEU A 32 9.02 10.57 -0.01
N LYS A 33 8.78 11.57 -0.83
CA LYS A 33 7.55 12.37 -0.83
C LYS A 33 6.73 12.03 -2.06
N ILE A 34 5.49 11.65 -1.83
CA ILE A 34 4.52 11.30 -2.88
C ILE A 34 3.46 12.39 -3.01
N GLU A 35 2.87 12.48 -4.19
CA GLU A 35 1.80 13.43 -4.48
C GLU A 35 0.71 12.76 -5.30
N GLY A 36 -0.51 12.87 -4.87
CA GLY A 36 -1.67 12.30 -5.54
C GLY A 36 -2.69 11.73 -4.56
N SER A 37 -3.65 11.01 -5.10
CA SER A 37 -4.72 10.37 -4.35
C SER A 37 -4.82 8.90 -4.75
N TRP A 38 -5.06 8.06 -3.78
CA TRP A 38 -5.18 6.61 -3.97
C TRP A 38 -6.39 6.07 -3.23
N SER A 39 -6.96 4.98 -3.77
CA SER A 39 -8.05 4.24 -3.15
C SER A 39 -7.79 2.74 -3.25
N SER A 40 -8.19 1.99 -2.24
CA SER A 40 -8.20 0.52 -2.29
C SER A 40 -9.26 -0.04 -3.24
N TRP A 41 -10.21 0.78 -3.66
CA TRP A 41 -11.20 0.40 -4.65
C TRP A 41 -10.64 0.51 -6.06
N ARG A 42 -10.60 -0.61 -6.75
CA ARG A 42 -10.17 -0.67 -8.15
C ARG A 42 -11.33 -0.27 -9.06
N LYS A 43 -11.06 0.56 -10.05
CA LYS A 43 -11.94 0.68 -11.21
C LYS A 43 -11.79 -0.64 -12.01
N TRP A 44 -12.78 -1.50 -11.95
CA TRP A 44 -12.89 -2.62 -12.84
C TRP A 44 -13.24 -2.06 -14.23
N ASP A 45 -12.91 -2.75 -15.30
CA ASP A 45 -13.05 -2.24 -16.66
C ASP A 45 -14.38 -1.45 -16.88
N ASP A 46 -14.46 -0.70 -17.97
CA ASP A 46 -15.60 0.20 -18.24
C ASP A 46 -16.98 -0.50 -18.27
N SER A 47 -17.02 -1.84 -18.34
CA SER A 47 -18.24 -2.65 -18.34
C SER A 47 -18.72 -3.02 -16.93
N GLN A 48 -17.86 -2.93 -15.89
CA GLN A 48 -18.17 -3.33 -14.52
C GLN A 48 -17.73 -2.26 -13.51
N VAL A 49 -18.25 -1.07 -13.66
CA VAL A 49 -18.01 -0.01 -12.67
C VAL A 49 -18.78 -0.33 -11.40
N ALA A 50 -18.08 -0.52 -10.29
CA ALA A 50 -18.74 -0.52 -8.99
C ALA A 50 -19.62 0.75 -8.90
N PRO A 51 -20.89 0.64 -8.51
CA PRO A 51 -21.86 1.75 -8.58
C PRO A 51 -21.37 3.03 -7.90
N ASN A 52 -20.42 2.93 -6.99
CA ASN A 52 -19.90 4.02 -6.17
C ASN A 52 -18.40 4.30 -6.40
N TRP A 53 -17.85 3.87 -7.51
CA TRP A 53 -16.44 4.08 -7.81
C TRP A 53 -16.00 5.56 -7.69
N LYS A 54 -16.85 6.52 -8.12
CA LYS A 54 -16.56 7.95 -8.02
C LYS A 54 -16.54 8.48 -6.59
N SER A 55 -17.21 7.82 -5.68
CA SER A 55 -17.28 8.14 -4.25
C SER A 55 -16.40 7.23 -3.38
N ALA A 56 -15.52 6.44 -4.00
CA ALA A 56 -14.60 5.58 -3.27
C ALA A 56 -13.77 6.40 -2.27
N PRO A 57 -13.58 5.89 -1.03
CA PRO A 57 -12.74 6.55 -0.06
C PRO A 57 -11.30 6.64 -0.55
N VAL A 58 -10.70 7.81 -0.41
CA VAL A 58 -9.34 8.07 -0.87
C VAL A 58 -8.45 8.56 0.26
N ILE A 59 -7.16 8.27 0.13
CA ILE A 59 -6.11 8.96 0.84
C ILE A 59 -5.31 9.81 -0.14
N SER A 60 -5.09 11.06 0.18
CA SER A 60 -4.35 12.01 -0.64
C SER A 60 -3.09 12.44 0.07
N PHE A 61 -2.00 12.54 -0.67
CA PHE A 61 -0.69 12.97 -0.18
C PHE A 61 -0.22 14.18 -0.95
N THR A 62 0.53 15.04 -0.28
CA THR A 62 1.20 16.20 -0.86
C THR A 62 2.71 16.11 -0.66
N ARG A 63 3.48 16.73 -1.54
CA ARG A 63 4.95 16.68 -1.48
C ARG A 63 5.55 17.35 -0.26
N ASP A 64 4.82 18.24 0.38
CA ASP A 64 5.25 18.89 1.61
C ASP A 64 5.08 18.03 2.86
N GLY A 65 4.63 16.79 2.70
CA GLY A 65 4.54 15.81 3.79
C GLY A 65 3.22 15.80 4.53
N HIS A 66 2.15 16.31 3.92
CA HIS A 66 0.79 16.24 4.49
C HIS A 66 -0.04 15.16 3.80
N PHE A 67 -1.04 14.67 4.52
CA PHE A 67 -2.04 13.77 3.95
C PHE A 67 -3.44 14.13 4.44
N VAL A 68 -4.42 13.69 3.65
CA VAL A 68 -5.85 13.70 4.01
C VAL A 68 -6.40 12.30 3.75
N ASP A 69 -6.88 11.66 4.78
CA ASP A 69 -7.55 10.37 4.72
C ASP A 69 -9.07 10.58 4.81
N ARG A 70 -9.77 10.24 3.75
CA ARG A 70 -11.24 10.31 3.68
C ARG A 70 -11.90 8.95 3.94
N GLY A 71 -11.29 8.15 4.80
CA GLY A 71 -11.78 6.82 5.14
C GLY A 71 -11.20 5.71 4.26
N ALA A 72 -10.04 5.92 3.65
CA ALA A 72 -9.41 4.96 2.75
C ALA A 72 -9.12 3.59 3.40
N PHE A 73 -8.96 3.56 4.70
CA PHE A 73 -8.72 2.33 5.48
C PHE A 73 -9.98 1.74 6.14
N MET A 74 -11.15 2.31 5.92
CA MET A 74 -12.40 1.83 6.56
C MET A 74 -12.79 0.42 6.12
N TYR A 75 -12.38 0.00 4.94
CA TYR A 75 -12.68 -1.32 4.40
C TYR A 75 -11.41 -2.16 4.30
N ASN A 76 -10.84 -2.51 5.42
CA ASN A 76 -9.76 -3.48 5.43
C ASN A 76 -10.37 -4.88 5.27
N VAL A 77 -10.59 -5.27 4.02
CA VAL A 77 -11.18 -6.56 3.62
C VAL A 77 -10.29 -7.76 3.99
N THR A 78 -9.14 -7.50 4.59
CA THR A 78 -8.12 -8.53 4.83
C THR A 78 -8.08 -9.05 6.25
N ASP A 79 -9.05 -8.69 7.10
CA ASP A 79 -9.16 -9.37 8.39
C ASP A 79 -10.09 -10.59 8.26
N PRO A 80 -9.54 -11.82 8.13
CA PRO A 80 -10.35 -13.00 7.90
C PRO A 80 -11.17 -13.42 9.12
N VAL A 81 -11.06 -12.75 10.23
CA VAL A 81 -11.61 -13.22 11.51
C VAL A 81 -12.80 -12.40 11.98
N GLY A 82 -13.35 -11.55 11.14
CA GLY A 82 -14.57 -10.80 11.51
C GLY A 82 -14.39 -9.96 12.77
N SER A 83 -13.17 -9.53 13.07
CA SER A 83 -12.96 -8.55 14.11
C SER A 83 -13.77 -7.32 13.73
N THR A 84 -14.66 -6.90 14.61
CA THR A 84 -15.27 -5.60 14.57
C THR A 84 -14.15 -4.57 14.66
N LEU A 85 -13.52 -4.28 13.51
CA LEU A 85 -12.61 -3.17 13.43
C LEU A 85 -13.40 -1.94 13.85
N ALA A 86 -12.98 -1.33 14.95
CA ALA A 86 -13.46 -0.02 15.28
C ALA A 86 -13.35 0.85 14.01
N PRO A 87 -14.44 1.53 13.61
CA PRO A 87 -14.41 2.30 12.39
C PRO A 87 -13.21 3.24 12.44
N ARG A 88 -12.30 3.09 11.49
CA ARG A 88 -11.14 3.98 11.37
C ARG A 88 -11.67 5.32 10.91
N HIS A 89 -11.60 6.29 11.81
CA HIS A 89 -12.10 7.62 11.50
C HIS A 89 -11.23 8.30 10.43
N PRO A 90 -11.84 8.96 9.46
CA PRO A 90 -11.13 9.87 8.57
C PRO A 90 -10.32 10.89 9.36
N GLY A 91 -9.33 11.48 8.73
CA GLY A 91 -8.52 12.50 9.36
C GLY A 91 -7.45 13.03 8.42
N ALA A 92 -6.64 13.90 8.93
CA ALA A 92 -5.54 14.51 8.20
C ALA A 92 -4.35 14.68 9.13
N GLY A 93 -3.18 14.88 8.55
CA GLY A 93 -1.97 15.09 9.31
C GLY A 93 -0.72 15.12 8.45
N THR A 94 0.37 14.65 9.00
CA THR A 94 1.66 14.58 8.33
C THR A 94 2.07 13.12 8.11
N TYR A 95 2.87 12.88 7.09
CA TYR A 95 3.42 11.55 6.83
C TYR A 95 4.91 11.60 6.60
N GLU A 96 5.54 10.47 6.84
CA GLU A 96 6.90 10.22 6.40
C GLU A 96 7.03 8.75 5.96
N ILE A 97 7.97 8.50 5.06
CA ILE A 97 8.34 7.16 4.65
C ILE A 97 9.75 6.87 5.16
N ARG A 98 9.86 5.82 5.98
CA ARG A 98 11.11 5.32 6.54
C ARG A 98 11.34 3.90 6.07
N GLY A 99 12.33 3.70 5.18
CA GLY A 99 12.58 2.39 4.62
C GLY A 99 11.37 1.85 3.88
N TYR A 100 10.70 0.86 4.47
CA TYR A 100 9.51 0.20 3.95
C TYR A 100 8.25 0.52 4.75
N THR A 101 8.25 1.60 5.52
CA THR A 101 7.15 1.96 6.39
C THR A 101 6.67 3.37 6.10
N LEU A 102 5.38 3.49 5.80
CA LEU A 102 4.66 4.76 5.78
C LEU A 102 4.12 5.01 7.19
N VAL A 103 4.49 6.11 7.79
CA VAL A 103 4.01 6.53 9.11
C VAL A 103 3.06 7.71 8.93
N LEU A 104 1.80 7.51 9.30
CA LEU A 104 0.77 8.54 9.30
C LEU A 104 0.61 9.10 10.72
N ARG A 105 0.79 10.42 10.86
CA ARG A 105 0.56 11.14 12.11
C ARG A 105 -0.69 12.00 11.95
N TYR A 106 -1.79 11.53 12.50
CA TYR A 106 -3.06 12.27 12.47
C TYR A 106 -3.04 13.45 13.46
N GLY A 107 -3.75 14.51 13.10
CA GLY A 107 -3.86 15.69 13.95
C GLY A 107 -4.57 15.46 15.30
N ASP A 108 -5.30 14.35 15.42
CA ASP A 108 -5.95 13.91 16.66
C ASP A 108 -5.03 13.10 17.60
N GLY A 109 -3.76 12.93 17.24
CA GLY A 109 -2.77 12.19 18.02
C GLY A 109 -2.59 10.73 17.63
N ARG A 110 -3.41 10.18 16.74
CA ARG A 110 -3.21 8.81 16.22
C ARG A 110 -1.91 8.71 15.44
N LEU A 111 -1.20 7.61 15.63
CA LEU A 111 -0.01 7.26 14.89
C LEU A 111 -0.23 5.89 14.24
N GLU A 112 -0.21 5.83 12.92
CA GLU A 112 -0.46 4.58 12.19
C GLU A 112 0.72 4.25 11.26
N PRO A 113 1.49 3.20 11.57
CA PRO A 113 2.48 2.66 10.65
C PRO A 113 1.83 1.67 9.68
N HIS A 114 2.20 1.78 8.41
CA HIS A 114 1.80 0.83 7.37
C HIS A 114 3.04 0.36 6.61
N ALA A 115 3.14 -0.93 6.33
CA ALA A 115 4.14 -1.39 5.37
C ALA A 115 3.90 -0.67 4.02
N PHE A 116 4.96 -0.23 3.38
CA PHE A 116 4.89 0.59 2.17
C PHE A 116 5.79 0.04 1.08
N THR A 117 5.21 -0.31 -0.05
CA THR A 117 5.95 -0.76 -1.22
C THR A 117 5.24 -0.37 -2.51
N GLY A 118 5.99 -0.28 -3.61
CA GLY A 118 5.41 -0.22 -4.95
C GLY A 118 4.92 -1.59 -5.41
N ALA A 119 4.04 -1.60 -6.41
CA ALA A 119 3.55 -2.83 -7.01
C ALA A 119 4.68 -3.61 -7.71
N MET A 120 4.68 -4.92 -7.56
CA MET A 120 5.65 -5.84 -8.20
C MET A 120 7.12 -5.48 -7.94
N GLY A 121 7.43 -4.86 -6.81
CA GLY A 121 8.77 -4.41 -6.47
C GLY A 121 9.23 -3.14 -7.21
N ASN A 122 8.33 -2.46 -7.90
CA ASN A 122 8.63 -1.20 -8.57
C ASN A 122 9.05 -0.12 -7.57
N ASP A 123 9.87 0.81 -8.03
CA ASP A 123 10.20 2.02 -7.28
C ASP A 123 8.98 2.96 -7.26
N PRO A 124 8.32 3.16 -6.12
CA PRO A 124 7.14 4.04 -6.04
C PRO A 124 7.48 5.52 -6.28
N GLY A 125 8.75 5.90 -6.27
CA GLY A 125 9.18 7.22 -6.69
C GLY A 125 9.11 7.43 -8.19
N LYS A 126 9.14 6.35 -8.96
CA LYS A 126 9.07 6.36 -10.44
C LYS A 126 7.70 5.93 -10.96
N ASP A 127 7.10 4.95 -10.30
CA ASP A 127 5.78 4.43 -10.66
C ASP A 127 4.95 4.26 -9.39
N ALA A 128 4.04 5.18 -9.20
CA ALA A 128 3.12 5.21 -8.07
C ALA A 128 1.66 4.91 -8.49
N ALA A 129 1.45 4.29 -9.64
CA ALA A 129 0.10 3.92 -10.10
C ALA A 129 -0.59 2.97 -9.11
N VAL A 130 0.16 2.06 -8.52
CA VAL A 130 -0.30 1.16 -7.47
C VAL A 130 0.71 1.17 -6.33
N LEU A 131 0.21 1.43 -5.13
CA LEU A 131 0.97 1.35 -3.89
C LEU A 131 0.38 0.27 -3.00
N PHE A 132 1.22 -0.44 -2.28
CA PHE A 132 0.77 -1.35 -1.22
C PHE A 132 0.91 -0.65 0.13
N LEU A 133 -0.20 -0.50 0.82
CA LEU A 133 -0.25 -0.03 2.20
C LEU A 133 -0.67 -1.21 3.09
N GLY A 134 0.31 -1.80 3.77
CA GLY A 134 0.15 -3.10 4.37
C GLY A 134 0.02 -4.18 3.28
N LYS A 135 -1.01 -5.00 3.37
CA LYS A 135 -1.32 -6.05 2.39
C LYS A 135 -2.32 -5.59 1.30
N VAL A 136 -2.76 -4.36 1.36
CA VAL A 136 -3.84 -3.85 0.51
C VAL A 136 -3.26 -3.00 -0.62
N PRO A 137 -3.59 -3.32 -1.88
CA PRO A 137 -3.24 -2.48 -3.00
C PRO A 137 -4.12 -1.23 -3.03
N PHE A 138 -3.49 -0.09 -3.25
CA PHE A 138 -4.11 1.21 -3.43
C PHE A 138 -3.82 1.71 -4.84
N TYR A 139 -4.86 2.06 -5.56
CA TYR A 139 -4.81 2.47 -6.97
C TYR A 139 -4.93 3.98 -7.08
N ARG A 140 -4.07 4.59 -7.91
CA ARG A 140 -4.09 6.03 -8.15
C ARG A 140 -5.40 6.45 -8.83
N ARG A 141 -5.93 7.59 -8.39
CA ARG A 141 -7.19 8.19 -8.85
C ARG A 141 -6.94 9.31 -9.84
#